data_676d1848b04fe02a861fea1c4506739a
#
_entry.id   676d1848b04fe02a861fea1c4506739a
#
_cell.length_a   1.000
_cell.length_b   1.000
_cell.length_c   1.000
_cell.angle_alpha   90.00
_cell.angle_beta   90.00
_cell.angle_gamma   90.00
#
_symmetry.space_group_name_H-M   'P 1'
#
loop_
_entity.id
_entity.type
_entity.pdbx_description
1 polymer ?
#
loop_
_entity_poly.entity_id
_entity_poly.type
_entity_poly.pdbx_seq_one_letter_code
_entity_poly.pdbx_strand_id
1 'polypeptide(L)'
;MGFDDYYVEGQPAIKNVDFKVISEDGNRYIEVETGGADLCYNLSGVDIAAAESNPDVELFREYTMDNCYLSFNIRNEPFNDVRVRQAIAYALDIDSAWQVCMDGVGQPAKGLLPDNINDSIAKTDSPYHVDYPVYKYNLEKAKELLAEAGYPDGFSCRYHVGHMALRQAYGEFFANALAQIGINVEIVALDAATNAQALKVEHNFDIYTWGIAATNGDIDFANRFFYTGTVNNIFGYSDPEMDALIDAAAKEPDAAKRTELNAQIQQKALDECIIVPIYQQEDIHCHVASLKGFRNGAYQSPLLKYCYFE
;
A
#
# COMPACT_ATOMS: atom_id res chain seq x y z
N MET A 1 -15.92 -2.76 -27.61
CA MET A 1 -16.17 -2.11 -28.92
C MET A 1 -16.11 -0.61 -28.74
N GLY A 2 -15.41 0.10 -29.65
CA GLY A 2 -15.38 1.56 -29.66
C GLY A 2 -16.74 2.14 -30.03
N PHE A 3 -17.10 3.27 -29.44
CA PHE A 3 -18.34 3.98 -29.72
C PHE A 3 -18.09 5.00 -30.84
N ASP A 4 -18.78 4.85 -31.98
CA ASP A 4 -18.51 5.66 -33.20
C ASP A 4 -18.87 7.14 -33.02
N ASP A 5 -19.86 7.44 -32.18
CA ASP A 5 -20.29 8.81 -31.83
C ASP A 5 -19.62 9.35 -30.56
N TYR A 6 -18.38 8.91 -30.27
CA TYR A 6 -17.65 9.41 -29.11
C TYR A 6 -17.37 10.92 -29.25
N TYR A 7 -17.60 11.67 -28.18
CA TYR A 7 -17.58 13.15 -28.21
C TYR A 7 -16.21 13.78 -28.52
N VAL A 8 -15.13 12.98 -28.49
CA VAL A 8 -13.80 13.43 -28.90
C VAL A 8 -13.50 12.88 -30.29
N GLU A 9 -13.32 13.76 -31.25
CA GLU A 9 -13.01 13.39 -32.63
C GLU A 9 -11.72 12.56 -32.73
N GLY A 10 -11.75 11.49 -33.50
CA GLY A 10 -10.63 10.55 -33.67
C GLY A 10 -10.43 9.56 -32.54
N GLN A 11 -11.28 9.57 -31.50
CA GLN A 11 -11.21 8.61 -30.37
C GLN A 11 -12.50 7.76 -30.29
N PRO A 12 -12.37 6.50 -29.79
CA PRO A 12 -11.14 5.74 -29.68
C PRO A 12 -10.64 5.29 -31.06
N ALA A 13 -9.32 5.32 -31.29
CA ALA A 13 -8.73 4.80 -32.54
C ALA A 13 -8.86 3.27 -32.63
N ILE A 14 -8.67 2.59 -31.47
CA ILE A 14 -8.85 1.14 -31.36
C ILE A 14 -10.34 0.84 -31.16
N LYS A 15 -10.95 0.14 -32.13
CA LYS A 15 -12.38 -0.16 -32.11
C LYS A 15 -12.77 -1.39 -31.32
N ASN A 16 -11.89 -2.37 -31.23
CA ASN A 16 -12.13 -3.62 -30.51
C ASN A 16 -10.99 -3.87 -29.52
N VAL A 17 -11.36 -4.30 -28.33
CA VAL A 17 -10.43 -4.70 -27.26
C VAL A 17 -10.92 -6.01 -26.70
N ASP A 18 -10.04 -7.00 -26.69
CA ASP A 18 -10.28 -8.31 -26.12
C ASP A 18 -9.45 -8.46 -24.84
N PHE A 19 -10.10 -8.77 -23.72
CA PHE A 19 -9.44 -9.03 -22.45
C PHE A 19 -9.24 -10.53 -22.28
N LYS A 20 -7.98 -10.96 -22.30
CA LYS A 20 -7.56 -12.34 -22.06
C LYS A 20 -7.16 -12.50 -20.60
N VAL A 21 -7.88 -13.35 -19.85
CA VAL A 21 -7.55 -13.63 -18.46
C VAL A 21 -6.48 -14.70 -18.40
N ILE A 22 -5.31 -14.36 -17.81
CA ILE A 22 -4.17 -15.25 -17.62
C ILE A 22 -3.83 -15.24 -16.12
N SER A 23 -4.07 -16.36 -15.46
CA SER A 23 -3.94 -16.48 -14.01
C SER A 23 -2.48 -16.51 -13.54
N GLU A 24 -1.61 -17.11 -14.34
CA GLU A 24 -0.19 -17.24 -14.02
C GLU A 24 0.57 -16.00 -14.50
N ASP A 25 1.16 -15.27 -13.57
CA ASP A 25 1.81 -13.98 -13.84
C ASP A 25 2.92 -14.09 -14.90
N GLY A 26 3.80 -15.09 -14.80
CA GLY A 26 4.90 -15.30 -15.76
C GLY A 26 4.44 -15.63 -17.19
N ASN A 27 3.19 -16.05 -17.41
CA ASN A 27 2.67 -16.33 -18.74
C ASN A 27 2.16 -15.07 -19.46
N ARG A 28 1.96 -13.95 -18.74
CA ARG A 28 1.42 -12.72 -19.31
C ARG A 28 2.41 -12.05 -20.27
N TYR A 29 3.68 -11.98 -19.88
CA TYR A 29 4.75 -11.42 -20.74
C TYR A 29 4.96 -12.26 -22.00
N ILE A 30 4.95 -13.59 -21.88
CA ILE A 30 5.11 -14.51 -23.01
C ILE A 30 4.06 -14.25 -24.10
N GLU A 31 2.83 -13.90 -23.72
CA GLU A 31 1.78 -13.56 -24.69
C GLU A 31 2.12 -12.28 -25.48
N VAL A 32 2.73 -11.28 -24.86
CA VAL A 32 3.17 -10.07 -25.56
C VAL A 32 4.38 -10.39 -26.45
N GLU A 33 5.38 -11.09 -25.91
CA GLU A 33 6.60 -11.47 -26.62
C GLU A 33 6.33 -12.30 -27.88
N THR A 34 5.33 -13.18 -27.81
CA THR A 34 4.96 -14.07 -28.94
C THR A 34 3.87 -13.50 -29.85
N GLY A 35 3.39 -12.30 -29.60
CA GLY A 35 2.35 -11.65 -30.41
C GLY A 35 0.94 -12.18 -30.14
N GLY A 36 0.70 -12.86 -29.04
CA GLY A 36 -0.61 -13.34 -28.60
C GLY A 36 -1.42 -12.25 -27.89
N ALA A 37 -0.78 -11.18 -27.46
CA ALA A 37 -1.40 -9.98 -26.86
C ALA A 37 -0.57 -8.73 -27.20
N ASP A 38 -1.22 -7.56 -27.25
CA ASP A 38 -0.58 -6.28 -27.52
C ASP A 38 -0.15 -5.56 -26.23
N LEU A 39 -0.77 -5.91 -25.11
CA LEU A 39 -0.55 -5.29 -23.78
C LEU A 39 -0.64 -6.36 -22.69
N CYS A 40 0.37 -6.40 -21.83
CA CYS A 40 0.37 -7.13 -20.58
C CYS A 40 0.11 -6.18 -19.42
N TYR A 41 -0.96 -6.43 -18.69
CA TYR A 41 -1.32 -5.70 -17.48
C TYR A 41 -0.76 -6.41 -16.24
N ASN A 42 -0.10 -5.67 -15.33
CA ASN A 42 0.61 -6.20 -14.16
C ASN A 42 1.72 -7.21 -14.56
N LEU A 43 2.79 -6.67 -15.10
CA LEU A 43 4.00 -7.44 -15.41
C LEU A 43 4.60 -7.99 -14.11
N SER A 44 5.03 -9.25 -14.12
CA SER A 44 5.77 -9.85 -13.02
C SER A 44 7.17 -9.23 -12.86
N GLY A 45 7.65 -9.07 -11.62
CA GLY A 45 9.00 -8.55 -11.33
C GLY A 45 10.10 -9.33 -12.04
N VAL A 46 9.97 -10.67 -12.12
CA VAL A 46 10.95 -11.53 -12.79
C VAL A 46 11.04 -11.32 -14.31
N ASP A 47 9.99 -10.78 -14.93
CA ASP A 47 9.92 -10.55 -16.37
C ASP A 47 10.41 -9.15 -16.80
N ILE A 48 10.64 -8.24 -15.83
CA ILE A 48 11.04 -6.85 -16.10
C ILE A 48 12.32 -6.80 -16.92
N ALA A 49 13.37 -7.52 -16.50
CA ALA A 49 14.66 -7.49 -17.19
C ALA A 49 14.57 -8.05 -18.61
N ALA A 50 13.72 -9.06 -18.84
CA ALA A 50 13.46 -9.61 -20.18
C ALA A 50 12.72 -8.59 -21.05
N ALA A 51 11.69 -7.94 -20.52
CA ALA A 51 10.93 -6.92 -21.22
C ALA A 51 11.79 -5.68 -21.53
N GLU A 52 12.63 -5.21 -20.61
CA GLU A 52 13.57 -4.10 -20.83
C GLU A 52 14.60 -4.37 -21.94
N SER A 53 14.97 -5.63 -22.13
CA SER A 53 15.93 -6.03 -23.16
C SER A 53 15.30 -6.27 -24.53
N ASN A 54 13.97 -6.33 -24.61
CA ASN A 54 13.25 -6.62 -25.84
C ASN A 54 12.93 -5.33 -26.62
N PRO A 55 13.52 -5.09 -27.80
CA PRO A 55 13.30 -3.86 -28.57
C PRO A 55 11.88 -3.72 -29.15
N ASP A 56 11.12 -4.82 -29.17
CA ASP A 56 9.75 -4.84 -29.71
C ASP A 56 8.69 -4.55 -28.64
N VAL A 57 9.13 -4.27 -27.40
CA VAL A 57 8.28 -4.02 -26.22
C VAL A 57 8.67 -2.72 -25.55
N GLU A 58 7.70 -1.97 -25.10
CA GLU A 58 7.87 -0.79 -24.23
C GLU A 58 7.31 -1.08 -22.83
N LEU A 59 8.03 -0.65 -21.79
CA LEU A 59 7.57 -0.70 -20.41
C LEU A 59 6.90 0.61 -20.01
N PHE A 60 5.77 0.49 -19.33
CA PHE A 60 5.14 1.57 -18.58
C PHE A 60 5.32 1.30 -17.09
N ARG A 61 5.90 2.25 -16.36
CA ARG A 61 6.12 2.16 -14.90
C ARG A 61 5.63 3.44 -14.23
N GLU A 62 4.79 3.29 -13.22
CA GLU A 62 4.25 4.42 -12.47
C GLU A 62 4.01 4.03 -11.00
N TYR A 63 4.52 4.82 -10.06
CA TYR A 63 4.17 4.65 -8.66
C TYR A 63 2.70 5.01 -8.43
N THR A 64 2.00 4.10 -7.80
CA THR A 64 0.57 4.26 -7.49
C THR A 64 0.36 5.21 -6.31
N MET A 65 -0.89 5.60 -6.08
CA MET A 65 -1.28 6.34 -4.88
C MET A 65 -1.61 5.40 -3.70
N ASP A 66 -0.99 4.21 -3.69
CA ASP A 66 -1.27 3.16 -2.72
C ASP A 66 -0.03 2.82 -1.89
N ASN A 67 -0.17 2.95 -0.59
CA ASN A 67 0.76 2.35 0.36
C ASN A 67 0.19 1.08 0.97
N CYS A 68 1.06 0.13 1.23
CA CYS A 68 0.77 -1.04 2.05
C CYS A 68 1.25 -0.82 3.48
N TYR A 69 0.49 -1.33 4.44
CA TYR A 69 0.70 -1.09 5.86
C TYR A 69 0.65 -2.38 6.67
N LEU A 70 1.42 -2.39 7.75
CA LEU A 70 1.17 -3.25 8.90
C LEU A 70 0.25 -2.49 9.86
N SER A 71 -0.80 -3.12 10.33
CA SER A 71 -1.73 -2.55 11.28
C SER A 71 -1.96 -3.49 12.47
N PHE A 72 -2.41 -2.91 13.58
CA PHE A 72 -2.63 -3.59 14.83
C PHE A 72 -4.10 -3.54 15.21
N ASN A 73 -4.63 -4.60 15.82
CA ASN A 73 -5.91 -4.49 16.50
C ASN A 73 -5.71 -3.86 17.88
N ILE A 74 -5.90 -2.56 17.95
CA ILE A 74 -5.63 -1.75 19.16
C ILE A 74 -6.62 -2.09 20.30
N ARG A 75 -7.72 -2.81 20.03
CA ARG A 75 -8.64 -3.30 21.06
C ARG A 75 -8.02 -4.38 21.94
N ASN A 76 -7.04 -5.11 21.38
CA ASN A 76 -6.44 -6.28 22.03
C ASN A 76 -5.16 -5.91 22.77
N GLU A 77 -4.98 -6.47 23.97
CA GLU A 77 -3.66 -6.54 24.58
C GLU A 77 -2.76 -7.51 23.79
N PRO A 78 -1.49 -7.19 23.63
CA PRO A 78 -0.79 -6.00 24.15
C PRO A 78 -0.78 -4.81 23.16
N PHE A 79 -1.48 -4.85 22.04
CA PHE A 79 -1.44 -3.84 20.98
C PHE A 79 -2.13 -2.52 21.34
N ASN A 80 -2.90 -2.46 22.43
CA ASN A 80 -3.44 -1.22 23.01
C ASN A 80 -2.34 -0.31 23.57
N ASP A 81 -1.16 -0.87 23.95
CA ASP A 81 -0.01 -0.09 24.38
C ASP A 81 0.81 0.40 23.18
N VAL A 82 0.98 1.72 23.06
CA VAL A 82 1.76 2.33 21.97
C VAL A 82 3.21 1.85 21.95
N ARG A 83 3.81 1.58 23.13
CA ARG A 83 5.20 1.11 23.23
C ARG A 83 5.39 -0.25 22.56
N VAL A 84 4.39 -1.13 22.63
CA VAL A 84 4.40 -2.42 21.94
C VAL A 84 4.36 -2.22 20.43
N ARG A 85 3.48 -1.33 19.93
CA ARG A 85 3.39 -1.04 18.50
C ARG A 85 4.68 -0.42 17.95
N GLN A 86 5.26 0.54 18.70
CA GLN A 86 6.54 1.15 18.39
C GLN A 86 7.70 0.12 18.43
N ALA A 87 7.71 -0.78 19.41
CA ALA A 87 8.69 -1.86 19.49
C ALA A 87 8.67 -2.74 18.23
N ILE A 88 7.47 -3.12 17.79
CA ILE A 88 7.29 -3.86 16.53
C ILE A 88 7.83 -3.03 15.36
N ALA A 89 7.47 -1.75 15.25
CA ALA A 89 7.94 -0.88 14.18
C ALA A 89 9.48 -0.76 14.14
N TYR A 90 10.15 -0.62 15.29
CA TYR A 90 11.61 -0.61 15.39
C TYR A 90 12.26 -1.95 15.04
N ALA A 91 11.54 -3.07 15.17
CA ALA A 91 12.07 -4.39 14.84
C ALA A 91 12.00 -4.71 13.33
N LEU A 92 11.30 -3.90 12.54
CA LEU A 92 11.09 -4.14 11.10
C LEU A 92 12.13 -3.39 10.27
N ASP A 93 12.99 -4.12 9.57
CA ASP A 93 13.86 -3.58 8.52
C ASP A 93 13.07 -3.51 7.21
N ILE A 94 12.41 -2.36 6.99
CA ILE A 94 11.53 -2.14 5.84
C ILE A 94 12.28 -2.16 4.52
N ASP A 95 13.51 -1.62 4.48
CA ASP A 95 14.32 -1.59 3.26
C ASP A 95 14.74 -3.00 2.86
N SER A 96 15.22 -3.81 3.82
CA SER A 96 15.56 -5.21 3.56
C SER A 96 14.32 -6.04 3.19
N ALA A 97 13.18 -5.80 3.83
CA ALA A 97 11.92 -6.46 3.49
C ALA A 97 11.48 -6.14 2.06
N TRP A 98 11.60 -4.88 1.63
CA TRP A 98 11.30 -4.49 0.26
C TRP A 98 12.22 -5.18 -0.74
N GLN A 99 13.52 -5.17 -0.51
CA GLN A 99 14.49 -5.83 -1.40
C GLN A 99 14.21 -7.33 -1.55
N VAL A 100 13.85 -8.01 -0.46
CA VAL A 100 13.62 -9.48 -0.47
C VAL A 100 12.25 -9.84 -1.05
N CYS A 101 11.19 -9.04 -0.77
CA CYS A 101 9.82 -9.42 -1.09
C CYS A 101 9.30 -8.83 -2.40
N MET A 102 9.85 -7.69 -2.87
CA MET A 102 9.30 -6.95 -4.01
C MET A 102 10.05 -7.16 -5.32
N ASP A 103 11.22 -7.80 -5.28
CA ASP A 103 12.01 -8.12 -6.49
C ASP A 103 12.22 -6.90 -7.42
N GLY A 104 12.49 -5.73 -6.83
CA GLY A 104 12.72 -4.47 -7.56
C GLY A 104 11.45 -3.73 -8.02
N VAL A 105 10.26 -4.20 -7.66
CA VAL A 105 8.97 -3.53 -7.95
C VAL A 105 8.60 -2.61 -6.79
N GLY A 106 8.07 -1.42 -7.10
CA GLY A 106 7.69 -0.46 -6.07
C GLY A 106 8.88 0.17 -5.35
N GLN A 107 8.63 0.70 -4.17
CA GLN A 107 9.66 1.27 -3.29
C GLN A 107 9.24 1.15 -1.82
N PRO A 108 10.18 1.26 -0.86
CA PRO A 108 9.83 1.44 0.54
C PRO A 108 8.90 2.65 0.71
N ALA A 109 7.94 2.55 1.61
CA ALA A 109 7.06 3.68 1.89
C ALA A 109 7.88 4.88 2.39
N LYS A 110 7.56 6.08 1.91
CA LYS A 110 8.22 7.34 2.27
C LYS A 110 7.48 8.12 3.36
N GLY A 111 6.35 7.64 3.80
CA GLY A 111 5.50 8.27 4.80
C GLY A 111 4.20 7.53 5.01
N LEU A 112 3.30 8.13 5.78
CA LEU A 112 1.97 7.59 5.97
C LEU A 112 1.21 7.48 4.65
N LEU A 113 1.33 8.49 3.80
CA LEU A 113 0.80 8.48 2.44
C LEU A 113 1.91 8.68 1.43
N PRO A 114 1.77 8.19 0.19
CA PRO A 114 2.71 8.45 -0.89
C PRO A 114 2.95 9.94 -1.13
N ASP A 115 4.14 10.29 -1.63
CA ASP A 115 4.53 11.68 -1.94
C ASP A 115 3.81 12.25 -3.18
N ASN A 116 3.13 11.44 -3.97
CA ASN A 116 2.29 11.86 -5.10
C ASN A 116 0.84 12.21 -4.70
N ILE A 117 0.48 12.13 -3.41
CA ILE A 117 -0.82 12.57 -2.89
C ILE A 117 -0.73 14.01 -2.40
N ASN A 118 -1.77 14.82 -2.67
CA ASN A 118 -1.88 16.17 -2.13
C ASN A 118 -1.91 16.14 -0.59
N ASP A 119 -1.28 17.14 0.02
CA ASP A 119 -1.15 17.29 1.47
C ASP A 119 -0.38 16.17 2.20
N SER A 120 0.29 15.26 1.48
CA SER A 120 1.16 14.26 2.10
C SER A 120 2.37 14.91 2.75
N ILE A 121 2.66 14.55 4.00
CA ILE A 121 3.89 14.96 4.70
C ILE A 121 5.14 14.19 4.22
N ALA A 122 4.97 13.19 3.37
CA ALA A 122 6.08 12.51 2.69
C ALA A 122 6.74 13.36 1.58
N LYS A 123 6.05 14.40 1.09
CA LYS A 123 6.61 15.32 0.10
C LYS A 123 7.78 16.10 0.69
N THR A 124 8.93 16.07 0.01
CA THR A 124 10.14 16.77 0.46
C THR A 124 10.02 18.29 0.40
N ASP A 125 9.11 18.83 -0.40
CA ASP A 125 8.77 20.25 -0.50
C ASP A 125 7.62 20.69 0.41
N SER A 126 7.03 19.76 1.16
CA SER A 126 6.02 20.08 2.16
C SER A 126 6.64 20.85 3.32
N PRO A 127 6.01 21.95 3.80
CA PRO A 127 6.46 22.64 5.02
C PRO A 127 6.32 21.77 6.28
N TYR A 128 5.59 20.66 6.17
CA TYR A 128 5.35 19.67 7.24
C TYR A 128 6.08 18.36 6.98
N HIS A 129 7.10 18.36 6.14
CA HIS A 129 7.83 17.15 5.76
C HIS A 129 8.36 16.39 6.98
N VAL A 130 8.16 15.08 6.98
CA VAL A 130 8.70 14.15 7.97
C VAL A 130 9.49 13.07 7.26
N ASP A 131 10.75 12.91 7.67
CA ASP A 131 11.58 11.80 7.19
C ASP A 131 11.02 10.47 7.68
N TYR A 132 10.74 9.57 6.75
CA TYR A 132 10.30 8.21 7.06
C TYR A 132 11.39 7.19 6.66
N PRO A 133 11.57 6.08 7.39
CA PRO A 133 10.78 5.63 8.55
C PRO A 133 11.09 6.44 9.83
N VAL A 134 10.03 6.81 10.53
CA VAL A 134 10.13 7.45 11.87
C VAL A 134 10.77 6.48 12.86
N TYR A 135 10.37 5.21 12.79
CA TYR A 135 10.92 4.11 13.58
C TYR A 135 12.03 3.40 12.79
N LYS A 136 13.25 3.95 12.82
CA LYS A 136 14.41 3.34 12.13
C LYS A 136 14.78 2.03 12.80
N TYR A 137 15.02 0.98 11.99
CA TYR A 137 15.37 -0.35 12.46
C TYR A 137 16.39 -0.35 13.60
N ASN A 138 15.97 -0.87 14.76
CA ASN A 138 16.78 -0.91 15.97
C ASN A 138 16.23 -1.96 16.96
N LEU A 139 16.81 -3.16 16.94
CA LEU A 139 16.38 -4.28 17.80
C LEU A 139 16.55 -4.02 19.28
N GLU A 140 17.60 -3.28 19.68
CA GLU A 140 17.83 -2.97 21.10
C GLU A 140 16.72 -2.04 21.62
N LYS A 141 16.37 -1.00 20.83
CA LYS A 141 15.27 -0.11 21.20
C LYS A 141 13.92 -0.85 21.22
N ALA A 142 13.71 -1.79 20.30
CA ALA A 142 12.51 -2.62 20.28
C ALA A 142 12.38 -3.45 21.56
N LYS A 143 13.46 -4.11 22.00
CA LYS A 143 13.48 -4.89 23.25
C LYS A 143 13.29 -4.04 24.49
N GLU A 144 13.90 -2.84 24.53
CA GLU A 144 13.75 -1.88 25.62
C GLU A 144 12.26 -1.50 25.78
N LEU A 145 11.60 -1.11 24.68
CA LEU A 145 10.18 -0.73 24.69
C LEU A 145 9.25 -1.89 25.09
N LEU A 146 9.54 -3.14 24.66
CA LEU A 146 8.78 -4.30 25.11
C LEU A 146 8.94 -4.55 26.61
N ALA A 147 10.16 -4.41 27.13
CA ALA A 147 10.41 -4.58 28.57
C ALA A 147 9.70 -3.50 29.39
N GLU A 148 9.74 -2.22 28.93
CA GLU A 148 9.01 -1.11 29.55
C GLU A 148 7.48 -1.31 29.52
N ALA A 149 6.97 -1.97 28.48
CA ALA A 149 5.56 -2.31 28.33
C ALA A 149 5.16 -3.54 29.16
N GLY A 150 6.11 -4.24 29.82
CA GLY A 150 5.85 -5.42 30.64
C GLY A 150 6.00 -6.76 29.92
N TYR A 151 6.59 -6.78 28.74
CA TYR A 151 6.78 -7.98 27.91
C TYR A 151 8.27 -8.24 27.60
N PRO A 152 9.16 -8.35 28.61
CA PRO A 152 10.61 -8.52 28.40
C PRO A 152 10.97 -9.80 27.64
N ASP A 153 10.14 -10.84 27.76
CA ASP A 153 10.33 -12.13 27.08
C ASP A 153 9.49 -12.25 25.78
N GLY A 154 8.81 -11.17 25.39
CA GLY A 154 7.90 -11.15 24.25
C GLY A 154 6.54 -11.79 24.54
N PHE A 155 5.83 -12.17 23.48
CA PHE A 155 4.49 -12.77 23.52
C PHE A 155 4.18 -13.51 22.22
N SER A 156 3.03 -14.19 22.14
CA SER A 156 2.54 -14.80 20.90
C SER A 156 1.37 -14.00 20.33
N CYS A 157 1.30 -13.89 18.99
CA CYS A 157 0.21 -13.22 18.30
C CYS A 157 -0.08 -13.84 16.93
N ARG A 158 -1.23 -13.49 16.34
CA ARG A 158 -1.65 -13.92 15.01
C ARG A 158 -1.45 -12.79 14.01
N TYR A 159 -0.86 -13.12 12.88
CA TYR A 159 -0.65 -12.19 11.77
C TYR A 159 -1.46 -12.63 10.56
N HIS A 160 -2.50 -11.88 10.24
CA HIS A 160 -3.36 -12.12 9.09
C HIS A 160 -2.74 -11.51 7.84
N VAL A 161 -2.35 -12.34 6.88
CA VAL A 161 -1.70 -11.90 5.62
C VAL A 161 -2.64 -11.98 4.40
N GLY A 162 -3.80 -12.61 4.55
CA GLY A 162 -4.71 -12.86 3.42
C GLY A 162 -4.15 -13.91 2.46
N HIS A 163 -4.64 -13.90 1.21
CA HIS A 163 -4.29 -14.92 0.21
C HIS A 163 -3.24 -14.44 -0.82
N MET A 164 -2.84 -13.18 -0.80
CA MET A 164 -1.87 -12.63 -1.76
C MET A 164 -0.45 -13.09 -1.43
N ALA A 165 0.24 -13.70 -2.39
CA ALA A 165 1.60 -14.24 -2.21
C ALA A 165 2.58 -13.20 -1.66
N LEU A 166 2.54 -11.97 -2.18
CA LEU A 166 3.38 -10.87 -1.70
C LEU A 166 3.16 -10.58 -0.20
N ARG A 167 1.91 -10.54 0.26
CA ARG A 167 1.60 -10.31 1.68
C ARG A 167 2.05 -11.48 2.56
N GLN A 168 2.02 -12.70 2.04
CA GLN A 168 2.55 -13.88 2.74
C GLN A 168 4.08 -13.79 2.86
N ALA A 169 4.80 -13.40 1.80
CA ALA A 169 6.25 -13.20 1.84
C ALA A 169 6.64 -12.13 2.88
N TYR A 170 5.95 -10.99 2.92
CA TYR A 170 6.15 -9.99 3.97
C TYR A 170 5.82 -10.54 5.35
N GLY A 171 4.76 -11.34 5.48
CA GLY A 171 4.38 -11.99 6.73
C GLY A 171 5.50 -12.88 7.28
N GLU A 172 6.08 -13.72 6.44
CA GLU A 172 7.21 -14.58 6.79
C GLU A 172 8.46 -13.78 7.16
N PHE A 173 8.78 -12.74 6.39
CA PHE A 173 9.91 -11.85 6.68
C PHE A 173 9.74 -11.18 8.06
N PHE A 174 8.57 -10.60 8.32
CA PHE A 174 8.29 -9.91 9.57
C PHE A 174 8.17 -10.86 10.75
N ALA A 175 7.62 -12.06 10.59
CA ALA A 175 7.61 -13.07 11.64
C ALA A 175 9.03 -13.43 12.11
N ASN A 176 9.98 -13.58 11.17
CA ASN A 176 11.38 -13.81 11.47
C ASN A 176 12.02 -12.60 12.18
N ALA A 177 11.71 -11.38 11.79
CA ALA A 177 12.20 -10.17 12.44
C ALA A 177 11.66 -10.06 13.89
N LEU A 178 10.37 -10.29 14.10
CA LEU A 178 9.70 -10.21 15.39
C LEU A 178 10.16 -11.29 16.36
N ALA A 179 10.55 -12.48 15.87
CA ALA A 179 11.14 -13.52 16.69
C ALA A 179 12.44 -13.08 17.39
N GLN A 180 13.20 -12.13 16.81
CA GLN A 180 14.44 -11.60 17.39
C GLN A 180 14.19 -10.75 18.65
N ILE A 181 12.97 -10.29 18.85
CA ILE A 181 12.54 -9.54 20.05
C ILE A 181 11.58 -10.36 20.93
N GLY A 182 11.51 -11.68 20.72
CA GLY A 182 10.71 -12.60 21.54
C GLY A 182 9.24 -12.70 21.13
N ILE A 183 8.79 -12.03 20.06
CA ILE A 183 7.40 -12.13 19.59
C ILE A 183 7.27 -13.34 18.65
N ASN A 184 6.46 -14.31 19.07
CA ASN A 184 6.17 -15.51 18.29
C ASN A 184 4.90 -15.28 17.45
N VAL A 185 5.05 -15.31 16.12
CA VAL A 185 3.98 -14.98 15.18
C VAL A 185 3.41 -16.24 14.53
N GLU A 186 2.12 -16.44 14.66
CA GLU A 186 1.34 -17.40 13.86
C GLU A 186 0.81 -16.70 12.62
N ILE A 187 1.28 -17.11 11.43
CA ILE A 187 0.81 -16.58 10.15
C ILE A 187 -0.53 -17.22 9.81
N VAL A 188 -1.54 -16.39 9.57
CA VAL A 188 -2.91 -16.81 9.23
C VAL A 188 -3.22 -16.36 7.80
N ALA A 189 -3.22 -17.31 6.86
CA ALA A 189 -3.59 -17.09 5.47
C ALA A 189 -5.03 -17.55 5.24
N LEU A 190 -5.92 -16.60 4.95
CA LEU A 190 -7.35 -16.85 4.72
C LEU A 190 -7.75 -16.40 3.31
N ASP A 191 -8.76 -17.03 2.75
CA ASP A 191 -9.41 -16.53 1.54
C ASP A 191 -10.03 -15.13 1.77
N ALA A 192 -10.31 -14.42 0.67
CA ALA A 192 -10.76 -13.03 0.75
C ALA A 192 -12.05 -12.83 1.58
N ALA A 193 -13.01 -13.75 1.46
CA ALA A 193 -14.29 -13.62 2.17
C ALA A 193 -14.14 -13.89 3.65
N THR A 194 -13.46 -14.99 4.02
CA THR A 194 -13.19 -15.36 5.40
C THR A 194 -12.31 -14.29 6.10
N ASN A 195 -11.32 -13.76 5.39
CA ASN A 195 -10.46 -12.69 5.91
C ASN A 195 -11.27 -11.40 6.14
N ALA A 196 -12.13 -11.00 5.21
CA ALA A 196 -12.99 -9.83 5.38
C ALA A 196 -13.95 -9.99 6.58
N GLN A 197 -14.50 -11.19 6.81
CA GLN A 197 -15.34 -11.50 7.96
C GLN A 197 -14.55 -11.35 9.27
N ALA A 198 -13.36 -11.96 9.35
CA ALA A 198 -12.49 -11.89 10.54
C ALA A 198 -12.09 -10.47 10.89
N LEU A 199 -11.75 -9.65 9.87
CA LEU A 199 -11.26 -8.29 10.09
C LEU A 199 -12.37 -7.28 10.39
N LYS A 200 -13.44 -7.27 9.58
CA LYS A 200 -14.44 -6.19 9.59
C LYS A 200 -15.65 -6.46 10.48
N VAL A 201 -15.96 -7.74 10.75
CA VAL A 201 -17.13 -8.13 11.50
C VAL A 201 -16.77 -8.68 12.88
N GLU A 202 -15.86 -9.63 12.91
CA GLU A 202 -15.47 -10.32 14.15
C GLU A 202 -14.37 -9.60 14.91
N HIS A 203 -13.57 -8.75 14.21
CA HIS A 203 -12.35 -8.12 14.72
C HIS A 203 -11.37 -9.14 15.34
N ASN A 204 -11.32 -10.34 14.75
CA ASN A 204 -10.57 -11.48 15.24
C ASN A 204 -9.19 -11.57 14.57
N PHE A 205 -8.34 -10.59 14.82
CA PHE A 205 -6.95 -10.54 14.37
C PHE A 205 -6.11 -9.77 15.39
N ASP A 206 -4.79 -9.91 15.31
CA ASP A 206 -3.85 -9.15 16.14
C ASP A 206 -3.05 -8.18 15.26
N ILE A 207 -2.39 -8.70 14.21
CA ILE A 207 -1.69 -7.93 13.19
C ILE A 207 -2.29 -8.24 11.81
N TYR A 208 -2.34 -7.25 10.94
CA TYR A 208 -2.85 -7.39 9.57
C TYR A 208 -2.10 -6.51 8.58
N THR A 209 -1.74 -7.08 7.41
CA THR A 209 -1.20 -6.33 6.27
C THR A 209 -2.31 -5.96 5.29
N TRP A 210 -2.41 -4.69 4.96
CA TRP A 210 -3.43 -4.14 4.05
C TRP A 210 -2.91 -2.91 3.30
N GLY A 211 -3.69 -2.37 2.37
CA GLY A 211 -3.35 -1.18 1.61
C GLY A 211 -4.45 -0.12 1.63
N ILE A 212 -4.08 1.12 1.57
CA ILE A 212 -4.97 2.25 1.30
C ILE A 212 -4.66 2.79 -0.09
N ALA A 213 -5.69 2.80 -0.93
CA ALA A 213 -5.67 3.47 -2.23
C ALA A 213 -6.31 4.85 -2.09
N ALA A 214 -5.51 5.91 -2.14
CA ALA A 214 -6.02 7.28 -2.20
C ALA A 214 -6.28 7.70 -3.65
N THR A 215 -7.12 6.95 -4.33
CA THR A 215 -7.36 6.99 -5.78
C THR A 215 -7.88 8.32 -6.32
N ASN A 216 -8.42 9.18 -5.46
CA ASN A 216 -8.81 10.55 -5.80
C ASN A 216 -7.69 11.59 -5.61
N GLY A 217 -6.52 11.15 -5.14
CA GLY A 217 -5.37 12.02 -4.86
C GLY A 217 -5.57 12.95 -3.64
N ASP A 218 -6.63 12.73 -2.86
CA ASP A 218 -6.98 13.51 -1.69
C ASP A 218 -6.84 12.68 -0.41
N ILE A 219 -6.29 13.27 0.62
CA ILE A 219 -6.05 12.63 1.91
C ILE A 219 -7.34 12.36 2.70
N ASP A 220 -8.44 13.05 2.43
CA ASP A 220 -9.71 12.89 3.16
C ASP A 220 -10.17 11.43 3.19
N PHE A 221 -9.93 10.69 2.10
CA PHE A 221 -10.25 9.27 2.06
C PHE A 221 -9.43 8.47 3.10
N ALA A 222 -8.14 8.77 3.26
CA ALA A 222 -7.26 8.11 4.22
C ALA A 222 -7.62 8.48 5.67
N ASN A 223 -8.01 9.71 5.92
CA ASN A 223 -8.40 10.18 7.24
C ASN A 223 -9.55 9.37 7.84
N ARG A 224 -10.45 8.83 7.01
CA ARG A 224 -11.58 8.01 7.47
C ARG A 224 -11.17 6.69 8.15
N PHE A 225 -9.95 6.22 7.93
CA PHE A 225 -9.45 5.03 8.61
C PHE A 225 -9.13 5.30 10.08
N PHE A 226 -8.92 6.55 10.46
CA PHE A 226 -8.60 6.94 11.83
C PHE A 226 -9.80 7.52 12.60
N TYR A 227 -10.92 7.77 11.94
CA TYR A 227 -12.11 8.33 12.59
C TYR A 227 -12.84 7.26 13.41
N THR A 228 -13.20 7.60 14.65
CA THR A 228 -13.88 6.71 15.58
C THR A 228 -15.18 6.16 15.01
N GLY A 229 -15.35 4.84 15.06
CA GLY A 229 -16.59 4.16 14.70
C GLY A 229 -16.92 4.06 13.22
N THR A 230 -16.03 4.50 12.31
CA THR A 230 -16.23 4.24 10.89
C THR A 230 -15.99 2.77 10.54
N VAL A 231 -16.66 2.28 9.50
CA VAL A 231 -16.51 0.90 9.01
C VAL A 231 -15.10 0.61 8.51
N ASN A 232 -14.34 1.64 8.12
CA ASN A 232 -12.97 1.52 7.65
C ASN A 232 -11.97 1.46 8.80
N ASN A 233 -12.33 1.88 10.01
CA ASN A 233 -11.49 1.81 11.19
C ASN A 233 -11.51 0.39 11.78
N ILE A 234 -10.90 -0.54 11.07
CA ILE A 234 -10.81 -1.94 11.49
C ILE A 234 -9.92 -2.15 12.71
N PHE A 235 -9.03 -1.20 12.99
CA PHE A 235 -8.05 -1.26 14.08
C PHE A 235 -8.66 -1.07 15.47
N GLY A 236 -9.84 -0.41 15.56
CA GLY A 236 -10.45 -0.02 16.81
C GLY A 236 -9.82 1.21 17.47
N TYR A 237 -9.14 2.02 16.66
CA TYR A 237 -8.62 3.30 17.13
C TYR A 237 -9.78 4.24 17.50
N SER A 238 -9.64 4.94 18.63
CA SER A 238 -10.64 5.90 19.10
C SER A 238 -9.96 6.99 19.91
N ASP A 239 -9.93 8.19 19.35
CA ASP A 239 -9.34 9.37 19.98
C ASP A 239 -10.15 10.61 19.60
N PRO A 240 -10.76 11.32 20.59
CA PRO A 240 -11.55 12.52 20.33
C PRO A 240 -10.74 13.67 19.70
N GLU A 241 -9.44 13.76 19.95
CA GLU A 241 -8.58 14.77 19.32
C GLU A 241 -8.38 14.49 17.84
N MET A 242 -8.13 13.22 17.47
CA MET A 242 -8.05 12.80 16.07
C MET A 242 -9.36 13.06 15.34
N ASP A 243 -10.50 12.69 15.95
CA ASP A 243 -11.82 12.95 15.37
C ASP A 243 -12.06 14.45 15.14
N ALA A 244 -11.68 15.30 16.09
CA ALA A 244 -11.80 16.75 15.97
C ALA A 244 -10.91 17.34 14.85
N LEU A 245 -9.68 16.82 14.69
CA LEU A 245 -8.78 17.22 13.60
C LEU A 245 -9.36 16.84 12.23
N ILE A 246 -9.86 15.62 12.08
CA ILE A 246 -10.48 15.12 10.85
C ILE A 246 -11.72 15.94 10.50
N ASP A 247 -12.58 16.21 11.48
CA ASP A 247 -13.77 17.04 11.33
C ASP A 247 -13.43 18.48 10.93
N ALA A 248 -12.37 19.04 11.51
CA ALA A 248 -11.90 20.37 11.17
C ALA A 248 -11.35 20.43 9.74
N ALA A 249 -10.51 19.48 9.35
CA ALA A 249 -9.95 19.39 8.00
C ALA A 249 -11.03 19.25 6.93
N ALA A 250 -12.04 18.42 7.18
CA ALA A 250 -13.15 18.21 6.25
C ALA A 250 -14.03 19.48 6.02
N LYS A 251 -14.05 20.42 6.98
CA LYS A 251 -14.86 21.65 6.94
C LYS A 251 -14.06 22.88 6.54
N GLU A 252 -12.72 22.79 6.49
CA GLU A 252 -11.84 23.94 6.26
C GLU A 252 -11.78 24.32 4.76
N PRO A 253 -12.29 25.49 4.36
CA PRO A 253 -12.25 25.94 2.98
C PRO A 253 -10.90 26.54 2.56
N ASP A 254 -10.10 27.04 3.52
CA ASP A 254 -8.76 27.57 3.24
C ASP A 254 -7.79 26.40 3.01
N ALA A 255 -7.21 26.34 1.82
CA ALA A 255 -6.33 25.23 1.43
C ALA A 255 -5.10 25.10 2.32
N ALA A 256 -4.49 26.22 2.73
CA ALA A 256 -3.27 26.19 3.54
C ALA A 256 -3.56 25.66 4.96
N LYS A 257 -4.66 26.10 5.55
CA LYS A 257 -5.10 25.61 6.86
C LYS A 257 -5.52 24.14 6.81
N ARG A 258 -6.17 23.73 5.72
CA ARG A 258 -6.51 22.31 5.53
C ARG A 258 -5.26 21.45 5.42
N THR A 259 -4.24 21.89 4.67
CA THR A 259 -2.94 21.21 4.60
C THR A 259 -2.28 21.08 5.98
N GLU A 260 -2.35 22.12 6.81
CA GLU A 260 -1.83 22.08 8.19
C GLU A 260 -2.58 21.05 9.04
N LEU A 261 -3.90 21.02 9.00
CA LEU A 261 -4.71 20.04 9.73
C LEU A 261 -4.44 18.62 9.25
N ASN A 262 -4.33 18.41 7.95
CA ASN A 262 -3.97 17.12 7.37
C ASN A 262 -2.56 16.66 7.78
N ALA A 263 -1.62 17.57 7.93
CA ALA A 263 -0.29 17.26 8.43
C ALA A 263 -0.34 16.83 9.90
N GLN A 264 -1.12 17.48 10.74
CA GLN A 264 -1.31 17.12 12.16
C GLN A 264 -1.93 15.72 12.29
N ILE A 265 -2.93 15.38 11.47
CA ILE A 265 -3.53 14.04 11.44
C ILE A 265 -2.48 12.97 11.11
N GLN A 266 -1.70 13.19 10.06
CA GLN A 266 -0.66 12.25 9.64
C GLN A 266 0.44 12.09 10.68
N GLN A 267 0.90 13.19 11.27
CA GLN A 267 1.90 13.18 12.32
C GLN A 267 1.41 12.40 13.54
N LYS A 268 0.19 12.68 14.00
CA LYS A 268 -0.42 11.97 15.13
C LYS A 268 -0.55 10.47 14.86
N ALA A 269 -0.97 10.07 13.65
CA ALA A 269 -1.08 8.67 13.28
C ALA A 269 0.29 7.94 13.30
N LEU A 270 1.36 8.63 12.90
CA LEU A 270 2.73 8.12 12.98
C LEU A 270 3.22 8.03 14.44
N ASP A 271 3.06 9.09 15.23
CA ASP A 271 3.54 9.16 16.63
C ASP A 271 2.88 8.09 17.49
N GLU A 272 1.60 7.85 17.27
CA GLU A 272 0.83 6.81 18.00
C GLU A 272 1.02 5.41 17.39
N CYS A 273 1.79 5.31 16.31
CA CYS A 273 2.08 4.04 15.63
C CYS A 273 0.81 3.20 15.40
N ILE A 274 -0.25 3.85 14.88
CA ILE A 274 -1.53 3.17 14.62
C ILE A 274 -1.35 2.15 13.49
N ILE A 275 -0.57 2.53 12.49
CA ILE A 275 -0.15 1.72 11.35
C ILE A 275 1.33 1.96 11.05
N VAL A 276 1.99 0.98 10.46
CA VAL A 276 3.37 1.09 9.98
C VAL A 276 3.37 1.00 8.46
N PRO A 277 3.69 2.08 7.73
CA PRO A 277 3.87 2.04 6.28
C PRO A 277 5.02 1.11 5.90
N ILE A 278 4.78 0.24 4.91
CA ILE A 278 5.76 -0.78 4.49
C ILE A 278 6.32 -0.42 3.11
N TYR A 279 5.46 -0.38 2.08
CA TYR A 279 5.87 -0.08 0.72
C TYR A 279 4.80 0.67 -0.05
N GLN A 280 5.23 1.41 -1.06
CA GLN A 280 4.37 1.98 -2.09
C GLN A 280 4.35 1.04 -3.30
N GLN A 281 3.15 0.76 -3.80
CA GLN A 281 2.98 -0.04 -5.00
C GLN A 281 3.45 0.70 -6.25
N GLU A 282 3.89 -0.07 -7.23
CA GLU A 282 4.18 0.39 -8.57
C GLU A 282 3.35 -0.43 -9.57
N ASP A 283 2.72 0.25 -10.51
CA ASP A 283 2.11 -0.39 -11.66
C ASP A 283 3.15 -0.56 -12.75
N ILE A 284 3.36 -1.79 -13.19
CA ILE A 284 4.25 -2.12 -14.29
C ILE A 284 3.46 -2.87 -15.33
N HIS A 285 3.43 -2.30 -16.54
CA HIS A 285 2.80 -2.90 -17.70
C HIS A 285 3.82 -2.97 -18.83
N CYS A 286 3.64 -3.89 -19.75
CA CYS A 286 4.40 -3.87 -21.00
C CYS A 286 3.46 -3.97 -22.19
N HIS A 287 3.84 -3.35 -23.30
CA HIS A 287 3.07 -3.40 -24.54
C HIS A 287 3.99 -3.46 -25.74
N VAL A 288 3.48 -3.93 -26.87
CA VAL A 288 4.22 -3.91 -28.11
C VAL A 288 4.61 -2.49 -28.48
N ALA A 289 5.82 -2.30 -29.01
CA ALA A 289 6.38 -0.98 -29.29
C ALA A 289 5.55 -0.18 -30.32
N SER A 290 4.73 -0.84 -31.14
CA SER A 290 3.79 -0.20 -32.06
C SER A 290 2.52 0.35 -31.40
N LEU A 291 2.20 -0.05 -30.15
CA LEU A 291 1.08 0.52 -29.40
C LEU A 291 1.50 1.83 -28.74
N LYS A 292 0.87 2.93 -29.09
CA LYS A 292 1.17 4.27 -28.55
C LYS A 292 0.01 4.82 -27.73
N GLY A 293 0.30 5.86 -26.94
CA GLY A 293 -0.68 6.58 -26.16
C GLY A 293 -1.17 5.86 -24.90
N PHE A 294 -0.52 4.75 -24.53
CA PHE A 294 -0.86 4.03 -23.28
C PHE A 294 -0.62 4.91 -22.06
N ARG A 295 -1.57 4.90 -21.14
CA ARG A 295 -1.48 5.54 -19.81
C ARG A 295 -2.50 4.95 -18.85
N ASN A 296 -2.23 5.04 -17.56
CA ASN A 296 -3.20 4.73 -16.53
C ASN A 296 -4.08 5.92 -16.17
N GLY A 297 -5.27 5.62 -15.66
CA GLY A 297 -6.11 6.56 -14.93
C GLY A 297 -5.81 6.50 -13.43
N ALA A 298 -6.40 7.42 -12.67
CA ALA A 298 -6.22 7.52 -11.21
C ALA A 298 -6.58 6.23 -10.43
N TYR A 299 -7.41 5.37 -11.02
CA TYR A 299 -7.79 4.07 -10.44
C TYR A 299 -6.95 2.91 -10.97
N GLN A 300 -5.72 3.17 -11.41
CA GLN A 300 -4.82 2.12 -11.93
C GLN A 300 -5.47 1.31 -13.06
N SER A 301 -6.35 1.94 -13.83
CA SER A 301 -7.04 1.30 -14.94
C SER A 301 -6.55 1.86 -16.27
N PRO A 302 -6.29 1.00 -17.27
CA PRO A 302 -5.76 1.44 -18.55
C PRO A 302 -6.75 2.35 -19.27
N LEU A 303 -6.28 3.51 -19.70
CA LEU A 303 -7.07 4.47 -20.48
C LEU A 303 -6.94 4.19 -21.97
N LEU A 304 -7.43 3.04 -22.41
CA LEU A 304 -7.28 2.51 -23.80
C LEU A 304 -7.86 3.43 -24.87
N LYS A 305 -8.73 4.38 -24.54
CA LYS A 305 -9.28 5.38 -25.47
C LYS A 305 -8.23 6.27 -26.11
N TYR A 306 -7.05 6.36 -25.52
CA TYR A 306 -5.92 7.15 -26.05
C TYR A 306 -4.94 6.31 -26.86
N CYS A 307 -5.09 4.99 -26.83
CA CYS A 307 -4.18 4.08 -27.54
C CYS A 307 -4.48 4.05 -29.04
N TYR A 308 -3.40 3.91 -29.80
CA TYR A 308 -3.41 3.71 -31.25
C TYR A 308 -2.18 2.91 -31.70
N PHE A 309 -2.20 2.34 -32.88
CA PHE A 309 -1.05 1.65 -33.48
C PHE A 309 -0.35 2.54 -34.48
N GLU A 310 0.99 2.55 -34.46
CA GLU A 310 1.87 3.14 -35.48
C GLU A 310 2.44 2.08 -36.42
#